data_391edbcef4072a662a5777a3942e780c
#
_entry.id   391edbcef4072a662a5777a3942e780c
#
_cell.length_a   1.000
_cell.length_b   1.000
_cell.length_c   1.000
_cell.angle_alpha   90.00
_cell.angle_beta   90.00
_cell.angle_gamma   90.00
#
_symmetry.space_group_name_H-M   'P 1'
#
loop_
_entity.id
_entity.type
_entity.pdbx_description
1 polymer ?
#
loop_
_entity_poly.entity_id
_entity_poly.type
_entity_poly.pdbx_seq_one_letter_code
_entity_poly.pdbx_strand_id
1 'polypeptide(L)'
;PVVAIFRGTVDTFLDALIILGAGILVLVYLFADLGGLSLDVKSVDALLYKNWFWWGLDLVADGLVLIYVAGSWYLLATIITGQKLFMENVARAALMLELLVSWMVWSHHLLADQGQPEMMKLISGEMVTAFELLTQGLALFITLVTLWKARPLKMTNELKYLLGGLIGFGLAVPAGIIQADMAMNRVLHNTQWIIGAHVHIAIIVGLYMTLYSAVYVLWPHVTNNAKLWSQKLANTHFWLHLIGGIGMGAFMGMAGLDGMLRRHMYFNGEFDLMMILAGVCGAMVLLAWIIFLFNIIMSIGLKGLIGIFLPSKNKESSYGI
;
A
#
# COMPACT_ATOMS: atom_id res chain seq x y z
N PRO A 1 -6.86 26.66 -4.56
CA PRO A 1 -7.06 25.21 -4.40
C PRO A 1 -6.19 24.41 -5.36
N VAL A 2 -6.20 24.71 -6.67
CA VAL A 2 -5.44 23.99 -7.70
C VAL A 2 -3.94 23.98 -7.42
N VAL A 3 -3.38 25.14 -7.04
CA VAL A 3 -1.94 25.26 -6.71
C VAL A 3 -1.55 24.41 -5.50
N ALA A 4 -2.40 24.34 -4.48
CA ALA A 4 -2.14 23.52 -3.29
C ALA A 4 -2.18 22.02 -3.61
N ILE A 5 -3.16 21.59 -4.43
CA ILE A 5 -3.25 20.21 -4.92
C ILE A 5 -2.00 19.86 -5.75
N PHE A 6 -1.60 20.73 -6.66
CA PHE A 6 -0.43 20.53 -7.51
C PHE A 6 0.85 20.39 -6.67
N ARG A 7 1.08 21.27 -5.69
CA ARG A 7 2.24 21.22 -4.80
C ARG A 7 2.27 19.91 -4.01
N GLY A 8 1.18 19.51 -3.37
CA GLY A 8 1.10 18.26 -2.63
C GLY A 8 1.37 17.04 -3.51
N THR A 9 0.88 17.04 -4.75
CA THR A 9 1.15 15.96 -5.71
C THR A 9 2.63 15.91 -6.11
N VAL A 10 3.25 17.08 -6.34
CA VAL A 10 4.69 17.16 -6.67
C VAL A 10 5.55 16.70 -5.50
N ASP A 11 5.24 17.17 -4.28
CA ASP A 11 5.97 16.74 -3.08
C ASP A 11 5.90 15.21 -2.92
N THR A 12 4.70 14.63 -2.98
CA THR A 12 4.51 13.17 -2.90
C THR A 12 5.27 12.42 -3.99
N PHE A 13 5.27 12.92 -5.22
CA PHE A 13 5.98 12.32 -6.33
C PHE A 13 7.49 12.37 -6.15
N LEU A 14 8.03 13.51 -5.70
CA LEU A 14 9.46 13.66 -5.45
C LEU A 14 9.94 12.75 -4.31
N ASP A 15 9.18 12.69 -3.22
CA ASP A 15 9.48 11.82 -2.08
C ASP A 15 9.46 10.34 -2.51
N ALA A 16 8.45 9.94 -3.28
CA ALA A 16 8.36 8.59 -3.83
C ALA A 16 9.55 8.25 -4.74
N LEU A 17 10.00 9.18 -5.59
CA LEU A 17 11.18 8.98 -6.44
C LEU A 17 12.47 8.83 -5.62
N ILE A 18 12.63 9.63 -4.56
CA ILE A 18 13.81 9.57 -3.70
C ILE A 18 13.87 8.20 -3.00
N ILE A 19 12.77 7.77 -2.39
CA ILE A 19 12.70 6.49 -1.68
C ILE A 19 12.89 5.31 -2.64
N LEU A 20 12.19 5.34 -3.79
CA LEU A 20 12.33 4.29 -4.81
C LEU A 20 13.76 4.20 -5.32
N GLY A 21 14.37 5.34 -5.64
CA GLY A 21 15.75 5.41 -6.11
C GLY A 21 16.74 4.85 -5.10
N ALA A 22 16.61 5.24 -3.83
CA ALA A 22 17.46 4.75 -2.75
C ALA A 22 17.26 3.24 -2.52
N GLY A 23 16.02 2.76 -2.46
CA GLY A 23 15.72 1.34 -2.30
C GLY A 23 16.25 0.48 -3.44
N ILE A 24 16.07 0.93 -4.70
CA ILE A 24 16.61 0.25 -5.87
C ILE A 24 18.14 0.21 -5.83
N LEU A 25 18.80 1.30 -5.49
CA LEU A 25 20.27 1.35 -5.40
C LEU A 25 20.80 0.35 -4.37
N VAL A 26 20.17 0.25 -3.21
CA VAL A 26 20.54 -0.73 -2.17
C VAL A 26 20.33 -2.16 -2.69
N LEU A 27 19.17 -2.44 -3.31
CA LEU A 27 18.88 -3.78 -3.85
C LEU A 27 19.83 -4.13 -5.00
N VAL A 28 20.11 -3.21 -5.92
CA VAL A 28 21.06 -3.43 -7.02
C VAL A 28 22.45 -3.71 -6.47
N TYR A 29 22.91 -2.96 -5.47
CA TYR A 29 24.18 -3.21 -4.81
C TYR A 29 24.24 -4.62 -4.21
N LEU A 30 23.22 -5.04 -3.48
CA LEU A 30 23.13 -6.37 -2.90
C LEU A 30 23.13 -7.49 -3.96
N PHE A 31 22.35 -7.32 -5.03
CA PHE A 31 22.29 -8.31 -6.11
C PHE A 31 23.57 -8.35 -6.94
N ALA A 32 24.20 -7.21 -7.19
CA ALA A 32 25.48 -7.15 -7.89
C ALA A 32 26.58 -7.85 -7.07
N ASP A 33 26.58 -7.62 -5.77
CA ASP A 33 27.54 -8.21 -4.83
C ASP A 33 27.35 -9.74 -4.69
N LEU A 34 26.10 -10.21 -4.65
CA LEU A 34 25.74 -11.63 -4.62
C LEU A 34 25.81 -12.31 -6.00
N GLY A 35 25.65 -11.54 -7.08
CA GLY A 35 25.61 -12.06 -8.46
C GLY A 35 26.96 -12.49 -9.02
N GLY A 36 28.01 -12.50 -8.22
CA GLY A 36 29.33 -13.03 -8.63
C GLY A 36 30.15 -12.08 -9.48
N LEU A 37 29.84 -10.78 -9.50
CA LEU A 37 30.67 -9.80 -10.19
C LEU A 37 32.02 -9.59 -9.50
N SER A 38 32.14 -9.97 -8.20
CA SER A 38 33.40 -9.88 -7.46
C SER A 38 33.51 -10.63 -6.14
N LEU A 39 32.50 -11.41 -5.68
CA LEU A 39 32.51 -11.96 -4.33
C LEU A 39 32.51 -13.47 -4.24
N ASP A 40 33.42 -13.97 -3.42
CA ASP A 40 33.33 -15.32 -2.88
C ASP A 40 32.14 -15.35 -1.90
N VAL A 41 31.00 -15.91 -2.34
CA VAL A 41 29.75 -16.09 -1.55
C VAL A 41 29.98 -16.77 -0.21
N LYS A 42 31.12 -17.42 -0.01
CA LYS A 42 31.51 -18.08 1.23
C LYS A 42 31.82 -17.10 2.40
N SER A 43 31.95 -15.82 2.13
CA SER A 43 32.34 -14.80 3.11
C SER A 43 31.25 -13.78 3.45
N VAL A 44 29.99 -13.99 3.02
CA VAL A 44 28.91 -13.07 3.32
C VAL A 44 28.52 -13.11 4.79
N ASP A 45 28.64 -11.99 5.48
CA ASP A 45 28.08 -11.80 6.81
C ASP A 45 26.54 -11.78 6.73
N ALA A 46 25.91 -12.83 7.24
CA ALA A 46 24.46 -12.98 7.15
C ALA A 46 23.69 -11.86 7.87
N LEU A 47 24.25 -11.31 8.95
CA LEU A 47 23.62 -10.21 9.70
C LEU A 47 23.68 -8.91 8.90
N LEU A 48 24.87 -8.58 8.38
CA LEU A 48 25.07 -7.40 7.55
C LEU A 48 24.19 -7.47 6.30
N TYR A 49 24.15 -8.63 5.61
CA TYR A 49 23.29 -8.85 4.46
C TYR A 49 21.82 -8.62 4.77
N LYS A 50 21.29 -9.17 5.88
CA LYS A 50 19.90 -8.97 6.30
C LYS A 50 19.59 -7.49 6.56
N ASN A 51 20.48 -6.76 7.21
CA ASN A 51 20.29 -5.33 7.46
C ASN A 51 20.16 -4.54 6.14
N TRP A 52 21.07 -4.75 5.19
CA TRP A 52 21.01 -4.09 3.89
C TRP A 52 19.79 -4.50 3.08
N PHE A 53 19.47 -5.79 3.05
CA PHE A 53 18.32 -6.31 2.33
C PHE A 53 17.01 -5.68 2.85
N TRP A 54 16.81 -5.71 4.16
CA TRP A 54 15.59 -5.15 4.75
C TRP A 54 15.53 -3.63 4.62
N TRP A 55 16.65 -2.94 4.77
CA TRP A 55 16.67 -1.51 4.54
C TRP A 55 16.22 -1.15 3.12
N GLY A 56 16.78 -1.78 2.09
CA GLY A 56 16.37 -1.54 0.70
C GLY A 56 14.91 -1.96 0.43
N LEU A 57 14.46 -3.09 1.00
CA LEU A 57 13.11 -3.56 0.82
C LEU A 57 12.09 -2.66 1.53
N ASP A 58 12.37 -2.23 2.75
CA ASP A 58 11.47 -1.36 3.51
C ASP A 58 11.36 0.04 2.89
N LEU A 59 12.43 0.59 2.34
CA LEU A 59 12.35 1.82 1.55
C LEU A 59 11.35 1.71 0.40
N VAL A 60 11.29 0.56 -0.28
CA VAL A 60 10.38 0.35 -1.42
C VAL A 60 8.99 -0.11 -0.96
N ALA A 61 8.92 -1.07 -0.04
CA ALA A 61 7.65 -1.71 0.33
C ALA A 61 6.85 -0.90 1.35
N ASP A 62 7.51 -0.31 2.34
CA ASP A 62 6.86 0.51 3.36
C ASP A 62 6.91 1.99 2.98
N GLY A 63 8.08 2.61 2.96
CA GLY A 63 8.21 4.03 2.76
C GLY A 63 7.54 4.55 1.48
N LEU A 64 7.84 3.92 0.33
CA LEU A 64 7.24 4.31 -0.94
C LEU A 64 5.71 4.10 -0.93
N VAL A 65 5.23 2.94 -0.42
CA VAL A 65 3.80 2.63 -0.38
C VAL A 65 3.08 3.58 0.58
N LEU A 66 3.62 3.83 1.77
CA LEU A 66 3.00 4.71 2.77
C LEU A 66 2.90 6.16 2.26
N ILE A 67 3.97 6.70 1.69
CA ILE A 67 3.96 8.06 1.10
C ILE A 67 3.00 8.13 -0.08
N TYR A 68 3.02 7.14 -0.97
CA TYR A 68 2.14 7.10 -2.13
C TYR A 68 0.66 7.06 -1.72
N VAL A 69 0.32 6.24 -0.74
CA VAL A 69 -1.05 6.09 -0.25
C VAL A 69 -1.51 7.36 0.46
N ALA A 70 -0.73 7.92 1.38
CA ALA A 70 -1.06 9.14 2.10
C ALA A 70 -1.24 10.33 1.15
N GLY A 71 -0.30 10.53 0.22
CA GLY A 71 -0.38 11.58 -0.80
C GLY A 71 -1.58 11.39 -1.73
N SER A 72 -1.88 10.15 -2.12
CA SER A 72 -3.06 9.84 -2.93
C SER A 72 -4.37 10.13 -2.18
N TRP A 73 -4.46 9.81 -0.91
CA TRP A 73 -5.63 10.13 -0.09
C TRP A 73 -5.88 11.64 -0.02
N TYR A 74 -4.84 12.43 0.21
CA TYR A 74 -4.94 13.89 0.25
C TYR A 74 -5.44 14.44 -1.09
N LEU A 75 -4.88 13.97 -2.19
CA LEU A 75 -5.26 14.38 -3.54
C LEU A 75 -6.70 13.94 -3.85
N LEU A 76 -7.02 12.67 -3.66
CA LEU A 76 -8.34 12.12 -3.97
C LEU A 76 -9.44 12.77 -3.13
N ALA A 77 -9.23 12.97 -1.82
CA ALA A 77 -10.20 13.64 -0.97
C ALA A 77 -10.49 15.05 -1.44
N THR A 78 -9.48 15.82 -1.84
CA THR A 78 -9.66 17.18 -2.34
C THR A 78 -10.34 17.23 -3.69
N ILE A 79 -10.02 16.33 -4.61
CA ILE A 79 -10.67 16.26 -5.94
C ILE A 79 -12.13 15.83 -5.81
N ILE A 80 -12.40 14.76 -5.07
CA ILE A 80 -13.75 14.18 -4.91
C ILE A 80 -14.70 15.19 -4.23
N THR A 81 -14.17 15.93 -3.26
CA THR A 81 -15.01 16.86 -2.47
C THR A 81 -15.02 18.29 -2.98
N GLY A 82 -14.04 18.69 -3.78
CA GLY A 82 -13.81 20.10 -4.15
C GLY A 82 -13.37 20.98 -2.96
N GLN A 83 -13.07 20.38 -1.80
CA GLN A 83 -12.67 21.10 -0.58
C GLN A 83 -11.16 21.23 -0.48
N LYS A 84 -10.71 22.22 0.28
CA LYS A 84 -9.31 22.31 0.69
C LYS A 84 -9.00 21.18 1.67
N LEU A 85 -7.79 20.66 1.59
CA LEU A 85 -7.31 19.67 2.56
C LEU A 85 -7.32 20.25 3.97
N PHE A 86 -7.89 19.52 4.91
CA PHE A 86 -7.85 19.90 6.32
C PHE A 86 -6.40 19.85 6.82
N MET A 87 -5.95 20.89 7.50
CA MET A 87 -4.59 20.99 8.04
C MET A 87 -3.48 20.71 6.98
N GLU A 88 -3.60 21.28 5.78
CA GLU A 88 -2.67 21.03 4.64
C GLU A 88 -1.19 21.14 5.04
N ASN A 89 -0.80 22.13 5.84
CA ASN A 89 0.60 22.30 6.27
C ASN A 89 1.07 21.12 7.15
N VAL A 90 0.19 20.59 8.00
CA VAL A 90 0.50 19.41 8.82
C VAL A 90 0.59 18.17 7.94
N ALA A 91 -0.30 18.03 6.95
CA ALA A 91 -0.26 16.93 5.99
C ALA A 91 1.08 16.90 5.22
N ARG A 92 1.56 18.05 4.78
CA ARG A 92 2.86 18.16 4.09
C ARG A 92 4.02 17.85 5.01
N ALA A 93 3.97 18.35 6.25
CA ALA A 93 4.99 18.03 7.26
C ALA A 93 5.00 16.52 7.59
N ALA A 94 3.82 15.89 7.66
CA ALA A 94 3.71 14.45 7.88
C ALA A 94 4.32 13.62 6.74
N LEU A 95 4.13 14.03 5.46
CA LEU A 95 4.80 13.37 4.33
C LEU A 95 6.32 13.50 4.41
N MET A 96 6.84 14.69 4.77
CA MET A 96 8.28 14.86 4.95
C MET A 96 8.82 14.05 6.13
N LEU A 97 8.05 13.95 7.21
CA LEU A 97 8.43 13.11 8.36
C LEU A 97 8.44 11.63 7.95
N GLU A 98 7.45 11.17 7.18
CA GLU A 98 7.40 9.81 6.65
C GLU A 98 8.64 9.47 5.81
N LEU A 99 9.08 10.39 4.95
CA LEU A 99 10.32 10.22 4.20
C LEU A 99 11.52 10.00 5.12
N LEU A 100 11.67 10.84 6.15
CA LEU A 100 12.78 10.73 7.11
C LEU A 100 12.72 9.43 7.91
N VAL A 101 11.53 9.03 8.35
CA VAL A 101 11.29 7.81 9.12
C VAL A 101 11.63 6.59 8.28
N SER A 102 11.19 6.54 7.02
CA SER A 102 11.47 5.44 6.09
C SER A 102 12.97 5.20 5.86
N TRP A 103 13.80 6.25 5.94
CA TRP A 103 15.26 6.09 5.87
C TRP A 103 15.87 5.44 7.10
N MET A 104 15.17 5.46 8.22
CA MET A 104 15.65 4.93 9.50
C MET A 104 15.13 3.53 9.82
N VAL A 105 14.16 3.04 9.03
CA VAL A 105 13.49 1.75 9.23
C VAL A 105 14.25 0.62 8.56
N TRP A 106 15.11 -0.10 9.26
CA TRP A 106 15.76 -1.29 8.71
C TRP A 106 15.77 -2.49 9.66
N SER A 107 15.54 -2.27 10.94
CA SER A 107 15.57 -3.38 11.90
C SER A 107 14.19 -3.81 12.41
N HIS A 108 13.10 -3.22 11.95
CA HIS A 108 11.78 -3.62 12.40
C HIS A 108 11.38 -5.03 11.92
N HIS A 109 11.91 -5.50 10.81
CA HIS A 109 11.79 -6.90 10.40
C HIS A 109 12.81 -7.85 11.08
N LEU A 110 13.74 -7.31 11.85
CA LEU A 110 14.85 -8.04 12.49
C LEU A 110 14.77 -8.06 14.01
N LEU A 111 13.64 -7.64 14.59
CA LEU A 111 13.46 -7.56 16.05
C LEU A 111 13.63 -8.92 16.75
N ALA A 112 13.21 -10.00 16.08
CA ALA A 112 13.38 -11.36 16.59
C ALA A 112 14.76 -11.97 16.31
N ASP A 113 15.57 -11.33 15.45
CA ASP A 113 16.87 -11.89 15.06
C ASP A 113 17.88 -11.78 16.20
N GLN A 114 18.60 -12.89 16.43
CA GLN A 114 19.73 -12.90 17.34
C GLN A 114 20.93 -12.20 16.69
N GLY A 115 21.76 -11.58 17.51
CA GLY A 115 22.96 -10.88 17.04
C GLY A 115 22.74 -9.40 16.70
N GLN A 116 21.50 -8.93 16.55
CA GLN A 116 21.22 -7.49 16.45
C GLN A 116 21.42 -6.81 17.81
N PRO A 117 22.13 -5.66 17.88
CA PRO A 117 22.23 -4.89 19.12
C PRO A 117 20.84 -4.46 19.62
N GLU A 118 20.55 -4.63 20.89
CA GLU A 118 19.24 -4.28 21.48
C GLU A 118 18.87 -2.80 21.27
N MET A 119 19.85 -1.89 21.36
CA MET A 119 19.62 -0.47 21.09
C MET A 119 19.19 -0.22 19.65
N MET A 120 19.72 -0.99 18.69
CA MET A 120 19.35 -0.91 17.29
C MET A 120 17.89 -1.37 17.09
N LYS A 121 17.48 -2.45 17.73
CA LYS A 121 16.10 -2.94 17.71
C LYS A 121 15.15 -1.90 18.30
N LEU A 122 15.52 -1.32 19.45
CA LEU A 122 14.70 -0.30 20.11
C LEU A 122 14.53 0.94 19.22
N ILE A 123 15.62 1.50 18.70
CA ILE A 123 15.56 2.76 17.95
C ILE A 123 14.98 2.52 16.55
N SER A 124 15.64 1.73 15.73
CA SER A 124 15.25 1.52 14.32
C SER A 124 14.03 0.61 14.15
N GLY A 125 13.78 -0.29 15.10
CA GLY A 125 12.62 -1.17 15.08
C GLY A 125 11.39 -0.56 15.74
N GLU A 126 11.38 -0.41 17.06
CA GLU A 126 10.18 0.00 17.79
C GLU A 126 9.87 1.50 17.66
N MET A 127 10.86 2.38 17.94
CA MET A 127 10.62 3.82 17.97
C MET A 127 10.29 4.36 16.58
N VAL A 128 11.03 3.96 15.56
CA VAL A 128 10.81 4.44 14.19
C VAL A 128 9.45 3.98 13.68
N THR A 129 9.06 2.72 13.92
CA THR A 129 7.74 2.22 13.55
C THR A 129 6.60 2.95 14.27
N ALA A 130 6.83 3.40 15.51
CA ALA A 130 5.86 4.26 16.21
C ALA A 130 5.66 5.62 15.51
N PHE A 131 6.70 6.17 14.88
CA PHE A 131 6.57 7.39 14.07
C PHE A 131 5.84 7.16 12.75
N GLU A 132 5.99 6.00 12.11
CA GLU A 132 5.19 5.61 10.95
C GLU A 132 3.69 5.55 11.29
N LEU A 133 3.34 5.02 12.48
CA LEU A 133 1.98 5.08 12.98
C LEU A 133 1.46 6.51 13.08
N LEU A 134 2.28 7.43 13.58
CA LEU A 134 1.88 8.84 13.72
C LEU A 134 1.60 9.47 12.36
N THR A 135 2.48 9.27 11.38
CA THR A 135 2.34 9.86 10.04
C THR A 135 1.15 9.28 9.30
N GLN A 136 0.97 7.96 9.33
CA GLN A 136 -0.18 7.28 8.70
C GLN A 136 -1.50 7.57 9.44
N GLY A 137 -1.48 7.65 10.77
CA GLY A 137 -2.62 8.07 11.58
C GLY A 137 -3.06 9.50 11.26
N LEU A 138 -2.11 10.42 11.08
CA LEU A 138 -2.39 11.78 10.63
C LEU A 138 -2.96 11.80 9.20
N ALA A 139 -2.44 10.98 8.29
CA ALA A 139 -2.94 10.90 6.93
C ALA A 139 -4.41 10.41 6.91
N LEU A 140 -4.71 9.37 7.64
CA LEU A 140 -6.07 8.85 7.80
C LEU A 140 -7.00 9.91 8.40
N PHE A 141 -6.60 10.52 9.51
CA PHE A 141 -7.38 11.54 10.22
C PHE A 141 -7.66 12.76 9.33
N ILE A 142 -6.65 13.34 8.71
CA ILE A 142 -6.77 14.53 7.85
C ILE A 142 -7.70 14.23 6.67
N THR A 143 -7.56 13.07 6.04
CA THR A 143 -8.42 12.63 4.95
C THR A 143 -9.87 12.49 5.40
N LEU A 144 -10.12 11.78 6.49
CA LEU A 144 -11.47 11.59 7.04
C LEU A 144 -12.12 12.91 7.43
N VAL A 145 -11.39 13.84 8.07
CA VAL A 145 -11.93 15.16 8.41
C VAL A 145 -12.22 15.99 7.16
N THR A 146 -11.39 15.91 6.12
CA THR A 146 -11.66 16.57 4.83
C THR A 146 -12.98 16.08 4.23
N LEU A 147 -13.17 14.76 4.17
CA LEU A 147 -14.41 14.15 3.71
C LEU A 147 -15.60 14.53 4.61
N TRP A 148 -15.41 14.51 5.93
CA TRP A 148 -16.46 14.89 6.89
C TRP A 148 -16.95 16.31 6.69
N LYS A 149 -16.06 17.27 6.47
CA LYS A 149 -16.41 18.69 6.27
C LYS A 149 -17.13 18.94 4.94
N ALA A 150 -17.00 18.04 3.96
CA ALA A 150 -17.65 18.14 2.67
C ALA A 150 -19.08 17.56 2.62
N ARG A 151 -19.60 17.03 3.75
CA ARG A 151 -20.94 16.42 3.75
C ARG A 151 -22.07 17.40 3.47
N PRO A 152 -23.16 16.96 2.79
CA PRO A 152 -23.47 15.59 2.36
C PRO A 152 -22.67 15.14 1.15
N LEU A 153 -22.12 13.92 1.17
CA LEU A 153 -21.33 13.34 0.08
C LEU A 153 -22.18 12.40 -0.77
N LYS A 154 -22.08 12.53 -2.10
CA LYS A 154 -22.65 11.55 -3.01
C LYS A 154 -21.74 10.33 -3.06
N MET A 155 -22.31 9.15 -2.83
CA MET A 155 -21.57 7.89 -2.86
C MET A 155 -21.29 7.45 -4.31
N THR A 156 -20.24 8.02 -4.89
CA THR A 156 -19.73 7.68 -6.23
C THR A 156 -18.73 6.52 -6.15
N ASN A 157 -18.29 5.99 -7.30
CA ASN A 157 -17.29 4.93 -7.30
C ASN A 157 -15.97 5.41 -6.67
N GLU A 158 -15.51 6.59 -7.04
CA GLU A 158 -14.28 7.20 -6.53
C GLU A 158 -14.28 7.25 -5.00
N LEU A 159 -15.37 7.75 -4.42
CA LEU A 159 -15.51 7.86 -2.97
C LEU A 159 -15.59 6.49 -2.29
N LYS A 160 -16.34 5.54 -2.86
CA LYS A 160 -16.42 4.17 -2.28
C LYS A 160 -15.06 3.52 -2.21
N TYR A 161 -14.28 3.59 -3.28
CA TYR A 161 -12.96 2.99 -3.33
C TYR A 161 -11.96 3.72 -2.43
N LEU A 162 -12.04 5.04 -2.32
CA LEU A 162 -11.24 5.78 -1.34
C LEU A 162 -11.55 5.32 0.09
N LEU A 163 -12.83 5.20 0.45
CA LEU A 163 -13.24 4.70 1.77
C LEU A 163 -12.78 3.25 2.00
N GLY A 164 -12.82 2.41 0.98
CA GLY A 164 -12.28 1.05 1.03
C GLY A 164 -10.77 1.03 1.31
N GLY A 165 -10.01 1.91 0.67
CA GLY A 165 -8.57 2.08 0.93
C GLY A 165 -8.28 2.52 2.37
N LEU A 166 -9.03 3.51 2.86
CA LEU A 166 -8.93 3.98 4.25
C LEU A 166 -9.25 2.86 5.26
N ILE A 167 -10.27 2.04 4.99
CA ILE A 167 -10.61 0.87 5.81
C ILE A 167 -9.46 -0.14 5.80
N GLY A 168 -8.90 -0.46 4.62
CA GLY A 168 -7.81 -1.41 4.50
C GLY A 168 -6.59 -1.02 5.34
N PHE A 169 -6.12 0.21 5.21
CA PHE A 169 -5.01 0.68 6.05
C PHE A 169 -5.39 0.82 7.52
N GLY A 170 -6.61 1.27 7.81
CA GLY A 170 -7.10 1.35 9.19
C GLY A 170 -7.13 0.01 9.92
N LEU A 171 -7.24 -1.10 9.19
CA LEU A 171 -7.16 -2.46 9.74
C LEU A 171 -5.72 -3.01 9.75
N ALA A 172 -4.96 -2.75 8.70
CA ALA A 172 -3.63 -3.31 8.52
C ALA A 172 -2.56 -2.67 9.41
N VAL A 173 -2.61 -1.34 9.60
CA VAL A 173 -1.61 -0.61 10.39
C VAL A 173 -1.56 -1.08 11.84
N PRO A 174 -2.69 -1.20 12.58
CA PRO A 174 -2.66 -1.76 13.93
C PRO A 174 -2.07 -3.17 14.00
N ALA A 175 -2.34 -4.01 12.99
CA ALA A 175 -1.77 -5.36 12.93
C ALA A 175 -0.25 -5.35 12.74
N GLY A 176 0.30 -4.36 12.02
CA GLY A 176 1.74 -4.14 11.89
C GLY A 176 2.37 -3.66 13.20
N ILE A 177 1.72 -2.70 13.88
CA ILE A 177 2.23 -2.11 15.13
C ILE A 177 2.36 -3.15 16.24
N ILE A 178 1.39 -4.06 16.36
CA ILE A 178 1.48 -5.18 17.32
C ILE A 178 2.79 -5.94 17.15
N GLN A 179 3.30 -6.04 15.92
CA GLN A 179 4.56 -6.72 15.64
C GLN A 179 5.79 -5.83 15.81
N ALA A 180 5.64 -4.52 15.93
CA ALA A 180 6.75 -3.62 16.24
C ALA A 180 7.23 -3.76 17.69
N ASP A 181 6.41 -4.28 18.60
CA ASP A 181 6.85 -4.71 19.93
C ASP A 181 7.75 -5.94 19.85
N MET A 182 8.93 -5.91 20.48
CA MET A 182 9.92 -6.99 20.40
C MET A 182 9.40 -8.32 20.93
N ALA A 183 8.56 -8.33 21.97
CA ALA A 183 8.01 -9.55 22.53
C ALA A 183 6.98 -10.17 21.57
N MET A 184 6.07 -9.36 21.05
CA MET A 184 5.07 -9.80 20.07
C MET A 184 5.71 -10.20 18.73
N ASN A 185 6.76 -9.50 18.31
CA ASN A 185 7.50 -9.86 17.10
C ASN A 185 8.08 -11.28 17.17
N ARG A 186 8.68 -11.66 18.31
CA ARG A 186 9.21 -13.01 18.51
C ARG A 186 8.16 -14.10 18.32
N VAL A 187 6.91 -13.82 18.67
CA VAL A 187 5.79 -14.78 18.54
C VAL A 187 5.17 -14.74 17.14
N LEU A 188 4.90 -13.55 16.60
CA LEU A 188 4.02 -13.38 15.43
C LEU A 188 4.78 -13.21 14.12
N HIS A 189 6.03 -12.70 14.11
CA HIS A 189 6.72 -12.31 12.87
C HIS A 189 6.91 -13.46 11.89
N ASN A 190 7.14 -14.67 12.37
CA ASN A 190 7.33 -15.85 11.53
C ASN A 190 6.02 -16.63 11.27
N THR A 191 4.87 -16.12 11.71
CA THR A 191 3.57 -16.74 11.47
C THR A 191 2.85 -16.10 10.27
N GLN A 192 1.71 -16.67 9.89
CA GLN A 192 0.82 -16.13 8.85
C GLN A 192 0.15 -14.81 9.27
N TRP A 193 0.28 -14.39 10.52
CA TRP A 193 -0.23 -13.09 10.99
C TRP A 193 0.32 -11.93 10.17
N ILE A 194 1.65 -11.84 9.99
CA ILE A 194 2.25 -10.72 9.25
C ILE A 194 1.80 -10.72 7.78
N ILE A 195 1.73 -11.90 7.17
CA ILE A 195 1.35 -12.01 5.77
C ILE A 195 -0.12 -11.65 5.59
N GLY A 196 -1.02 -12.20 6.41
CA GLY A 196 -2.46 -12.01 6.28
C GLY A 196 -2.95 -10.70 6.85
N ALA A 197 -2.89 -10.53 8.17
CA ALA A 197 -3.52 -9.42 8.86
C ALA A 197 -2.86 -8.06 8.59
N HIS A 198 -1.56 -8.05 8.27
CA HIS A 198 -0.83 -6.81 7.95
C HIS A 198 -0.65 -6.65 6.44
N VAL A 199 0.22 -7.42 5.79
CA VAL A 199 0.65 -7.17 4.40
C VAL A 199 -0.50 -7.30 3.39
N HIS A 200 -1.29 -8.40 3.44
CA HIS A 200 -2.36 -8.59 2.45
C HIS A 200 -3.48 -7.56 2.60
N ILE A 201 -3.88 -7.21 3.82
CA ILE A 201 -4.92 -6.18 4.01
C ILE A 201 -4.38 -4.81 3.58
N ALA A 202 -3.13 -4.46 3.92
CA ALA A 202 -2.52 -3.18 3.51
C ALA A 202 -2.46 -3.05 1.98
N ILE A 203 -1.96 -4.07 1.29
CA ILE A 203 -1.73 -4.01 -0.16
C ILE A 203 -3.03 -4.24 -0.93
N ILE A 204 -3.73 -5.36 -0.66
CA ILE A 204 -4.87 -5.77 -1.48
C ILE A 204 -6.08 -4.87 -1.22
N VAL A 205 -6.32 -4.48 0.03
CA VAL A 205 -7.44 -3.60 0.33
C VAL A 205 -6.97 -2.15 0.33
N GLY A 206 -5.99 -1.81 1.14
CA GLY A 206 -5.55 -0.43 1.33
C GLY A 206 -5.05 0.22 0.05
N LEU A 207 -3.96 -0.32 -0.51
CA LEU A 207 -3.32 0.25 -1.69
C LEU A 207 -4.19 0.08 -2.94
N TYR A 208 -4.65 -1.15 -3.27
CA TYR A 208 -5.39 -1.37 -4.51
C TYR A 208 -6.72 -0.62 -4.56
N MET A 209 -7.45 -0.52 -3.46
CA MET A 209 -8.68 0.27 -3.47
C MET A 209 -8.39 1.77 -3.61
N THR A 210 -7.29 2.27 -3.04
CA THR A 210 -6.83 3.64 -3.29
C THR A 210 -6.51 3.85 -4.78
N LEU A 211 -5.81 2.91 -5.42
CA LEU A 211 -5.54 2.95 -6.87
C LEU A 211 -6.81 2.91 -7.70
N TYR A 212 -7.79 2.07 -7.37
CA TYR A 212 -9.07 2.06 -8.08
C TYR A 212 -9.83 3.40 -7.93
N SER A 213 -9.78 4.02 -6.75
CA SER A 213 -10.32 5.38 -6.57
C SER A 213 -9.67 6.35 -7.55
N ALA A 214 -8.34 6.34 -7.67
CA ALA A 214 -7.61 7.17 -8.63
C ALA A 214 -8.01 6.86 -10.08
N VAL A 215 -8.17 5.60 -10.46
CA VAL A 215 -8.66 5.22 -11.80
C VAL A 215 -10.03 5.84 -12.09
N TYR A 216 -10.97 5.76 -11.15
CA TYR A 216 -12.31 6.34 -11.36
C TYR A 216 -12.28 7.86 -11.39
N VAL A 217 -11.43 8.53 -10.61
CA VAL A 217 -11.22 9.99 -10.67
C VAL A 217 -10.64 10.41 -12.03
N LEU A 218 -9.66 9.66 -12.54
CA LEU A 218 -8.99 9.96 -13.81
C LEU A 218 -9.82 9.54 -15.02
N TRP A 219 -10.77 8.62 -14.86
CA TRP A 219 -11.56 8.03 -15.95
C TRP A 219 -12.14 9.05 -16.95
N PRO A 220 -12.86 10.11 -16.52
CA PRO A 220 -13.39 11.10 -17.44
C PRO A 220 -12.32 11.78 -18.29
N HIS A 221 -11.15 12.04 -17.69
CA HIS A 221 -10.06 12.76 -18.35
C HIS A 221 -9.33 11.90 -19.39
N VAL A 222 -9.02 10.65 -19.06
CA VAL A 222 -8.27 9.76 -19.94
C VAL A 222 -9.11 9.12 -21.04
N THR A 223 -10.43 9.07 -20.87
CA THR A 223 -11.36 8.41 -21.80
C THR A 223 -12.25 9.38 -22.57
N ASN A 224 -12.04 10.72 -22.44
CA ASN A 224 -12.92 11.74 -23.00
C ASN A 224 -14.38 11.56 -22.53
N ASN A 225 -14.58 11.36 -21.23
CA ASN A 225 -15.89 11.14 -20.59
C ASN A 225 -16.65 9.88 -21.06
N ALA A 226 -15.95 8.84 -21.50
CA ALA A 226 -16.61 7.58 -21.82
C ALA A 226 -17.36 7.04 -20.60
N LYS A 227 -18.60 6.61 -20.82
CA LYS A 227 -19.40 5.98 -19.74
C LYS A 227 -18.90 4.59 -19.46
N LEU A 228 -18.90 4.20 -18.19
CA LEU A 228 -18.67 2.80 -17.82
C LEU A 228 -19.77 1.93 -18.43
N TRP A 229 -19.38 0.77 -18.99
CA TRP A 229 -20.30 -0.18 -19.58
C TRP A 229 -21.35 -0.66 -18.55
N SER A 230 -20.94 -0.89 -17.30
CA SER A 230 -21.84 -1.34 -16.24
C SER A 230 -21.47 -0.80 -14.86
N GLN A 231 -22.36 0.02 -14.28
CA GLN A 231 -22.25 0.45 -12.88
C GLN A 231 -22.49 -0.72 -11.89
N LYS A 232 -23.30 -1.71 -12.31
CA LYS A 232 -23.54 -2.92 -11.48
C LYS A 232 -22.24 -3.69 -11.33
N LEU A 233 -21.47 -3.87 -12.40
CA LEU A 233 -20.16 -4.53 -12.33
C LEU A 233 -19.16 -3.75 -11.51
N ALA A 234 -19.13 -2.42 -11.59
CA ALA A 234 -18.29 -1.59 -10.73
C ALA A 234 -18.63 -1.79 -9.24
N ASN A 235 -19.91 -1.88 -8.89
CA ASN A 235 -20.35 -2.18 -7.53
C ASN A 235 -20.00 -3.61 -7.10
N THR A 236 -20.19 -4.60 -7.97
CA THR A 236 -19.85 -6.00 -7.70
C THR A 236 -18.34 -6.13 -7.45
N HIS A 237 -17.51 -5.52 -8.30
CA HIS A 237 -16.06 -5.43 -8.11
C HIS A 237 -15.72 -4.88 -6.72
N PHE A 238 -16.32 -3.75 -6.35
CA PHE A 238 -16.05 -3.12 -5.05
C PHE A 238 -16.29 -4.08 -3.87
N TRP A 239 -17.47 -4.70 -3.82
CA TRP A 239 -17.81 -5.56 -2.68
C TRP A 239 -17.02 -6.86 -2.66
N LEU A 240 -16.82 -7.49 -3.81
CA LEU A 240 -16.00 -8.71 -3.91
C LEU A 240 -14.55 -8.43 -3.49
N HIS A 241 -13.99 -7.30 -3.92
CA HIS A 241 -12.63 -6.92 -3.58
C HIS A 241 -12.47 -6.59 -2.09
N LEU A 242 -13.38 -5.78 -1.54
CA LEU A 242 -13.35 -5.38 -0.13
C LEU A 242 -13.53 -6.58 0.80
N ILE A 243 -14.59 -7.34 0.60
CA ILE A 243 -14.92 -8.50 1.47
C ILE A 243 -13.87 -9.61 1.28
N GLY A 244 -13.52 -9.92 0.02
CA GLY A 244 -12.52 -10.92 -0.28
C GLY A 244 -11.14 -10.57 0.26
N GLY A 245 -10.69 -9.32 0.09
CA GLY A 245 -9.38 -8.88 0.58
C GLY A 245 -9.28 -8.89 2.10
N ILE A 246 -10.28 -8.33 2.80
CA ILE A 246 -10.33 -8.36 4.27
C ILE A 246 -10.45 -9.81 4.77
N GLY A 247 -11.35 -10.60 4.19
CA GLY A 247 -11.56 -11.99 4.60
C GLY A 247 -10.33 -12.86 4.40
N MET A 248 -9.65 -12.73 3.26
CA MET A 248 -8.41 -13.46 3.00
C MET A 248 -7.35 -13.12 4.06
N GLY A 249 -7.10 -11.84 4.29
CA GLY A 249 -6.11 -11.41 5.28
C GLY A 249 -6.50 -11.80 6.71
N ALA A 250 -7.79 -11.70 7.07
CA ALA A 250 -8.28 -12.09 8.38
C ALA A 250 -8.11 -13.59 8.65
N PHE A 251 -8.51 -14.46 7.73
CA PHE A 251 -8.38 -15.92 7.92
C PHE A 251 -6.91 -16.36 7.96
N MET A 252 -6.04 -15.78 7.12
CA MET A 252 -4.60 -16.01 7.23
C MET A 252 -4.04 -15.50 8.56
N GLY A 253 -4.48 -14.32 9.01
CA GLY A 253 -4.08 -13.76 10.29
C GLY A 253 -4.51 -14.64 11.47
N MET A 254 -5.74 -15.17 11.46
CA MET A 254 -6.23 -16.11 12.47
C MET A 254 -5.40 -17.40 12.48
N ALA A 255 -5.10 -17.99 11.33
CA ALA A 255 -4.20 -19.14 11.27
C ALA A 255 -2.82 -18.82 11.87
N GLY A 256 -2.32 -17.58 11.66
CA GLY A 256 -1.08 -17.11 12.26
C GLY A 256 -1.13 -16.98 13.78
N LEU A 257 -2.26 -16.53 14.35
CA LEU A 257 -2.50 -16.49 15.80
C LEU A 257 -2.55 -17.90 16.41
N ASP A 258 -3.07 -18.87 15.67
CA ASP A 258 -3.09 -20.29 16.05
C ASP A 258 -1.74 -20.97 15.85
N GLY A 259 -0.70 -20.23 15.43
CA GLY A 259 0.67 -20.71 15.32
C GLY A 259 1.11 -21.19 13.95
N MET A 260 0.29 -21.02 12.88
CA MET A 260 0.69 -21.36 11.53
C MET A 260 1.89 -20.51 11.08
N LEU A 261 3.00 -21.18 10.83
CA LEU A 261 4.21 -20.52 10.34
C LEU A 261 4.09 -20.16 8.86
N ARG A 262 4.58 -18.98 8.48
CA ARG A 262 4.73 -18.63 7.07
C ARG A 262 5.79 -19.48 6.41
N ARG A 263 5.64 -19.77 5.11
CA ARG A 263 6.61 -20.54 4.31
C ARG A 263 6.76 -22.01 4.73
N HIS A 264 5.83 -22.55 5.51
CA HIS A 264 5.75 -23.95 5.86
C HIS A 264 4.60 -24.65 5.12
N MET A 265 4.79 -25.92 4.80
CA MET A 265 3.74 -26.79 4.29
C MET A 265 3.22 -27.66 5.45
N TYR A 266 1.90 -27.70 5.60
CA TYR A 266 1.21 -28.49 6.61
C TYR A 266 0.41 -29.61 5.92
N PHE A 267 0.54 -30.84 6.41
CA PHE A 267 -0.09 -32.01 5.83
C PHE A 267 -1.08 -32.71 6.78
N ASN A 268 -1.20 -32.20 8.00
CA ASN A 268 -2.01 -32.78 9.08
C ASN A 268 -3.43 -32.20 9.17
N GLY A 269 -3.78 -31.28 8.29
CA GLY A 269 -5.11 -30.64 8.27
C GLY A 269 -5.36 -29.59 9.36
N GLU A 270 -4.37 -29.28 10.19
CA GLU A 270 -4.50 -28.40 11.37
C GLU A 270 -5.04 -27.01 11.00
N PHE A 271 -4.59 -26.43 9.87
CA PHE A 271 -4.98 -25.10 9.43
C PHE A 271 -5.89 -25.08 8.19
N ASP A 272 -6.36 -26.23 7.73
CA ASP A 272 -7.08 -26.38 6.47
C ASP A 272 -8.31 -25.47 6.39
N LEU A 273 -9.13 -25.42 7.43
CA LEU A 273 -10.34 -24.60 7.42
C LEU A 273 -10.01 -23.11 7.18
N MET A 274 -9.07 -22.56 7.91
CA MET A 274 -8.68 -21.16 7.78
C MET A 274 -8.09 -20.87 6.40
N MET A 275 -7.24 -21.77 5.89
CA MET A 275 -6.60 -21.59 4.59
C MET A 275 -7.57 -21.82 3.43
N ILE A 276 -8.57 -22.71 3.55
CA ILE A 276 -9.65 -22.86 2.58
C ILE A 276 -10.49 -21.57 2.53
N LEU A 277 -10.88 -21.04 3.68
CA LEU A 277 -11.64 -19.78 3.75
C LEU A 277 -10.84 -18.60 3.19
N ALA A 278 -9.54 -18.52 3.50
CA ALA A 278 -8.64 -17.53 2.90
C ALA A 278 -8.57 -17.71 1.37
N GLY A 279 -8.48 -18.95 0.88
CA GLY A 279 -8.47 -19.28 -0.55
C GLY A 279 -9.77 -18.87 -1.26
N VAL A 280 -10.93 -19.12 -0.65
CA VAL A 280 -12.24 -18.67 -1.17
C VAL A 280 -12.27 -17.14 -1.26
N CYS A 281 -11.83 -16.45 -0.23
CA CYS A 281 -11.75 -14.99 -0.21
C CYS A 281 -10.76 -14.47 -1.27
N GLY A 282 -9.61 -15.12 -1.44
CA GLY A 282 -8.65 -14.81 -2.51
C GLY A 282 -9.25 -15.00 -3.92
N ALA A 283 -10.04 -16.05 -4.13
CA ALA A 283 -10.77 -16.25 -5.37
C ALA A 283 -11.81 -15.14 -5.64
N MET A 284 -12.44 -14.60 -4.59
CA MET A 284 -13.31 -13.42 -4.72
C MET A 284 -12.53 -12.19 -5.19
N VAL A 285 -11.33 -11.96 -4.69
CA VAL A 285 -10.45 -10.87 -5.14
C VAL A 285 -10.06 -11.04 -6.60
N LEU A 286 -9.66 -12.25 -6.99
CA LEU A 286 -9.34 -12.57 -8.39
C LEU A 286 -10.55 -12.32 -9.32
N LEU A 287 -11.73 -12.79 -8.93
CA LEU A 287 -12.95 -12.54 -9.68
C LEU A 287 -13.29 -11.04 -9.77
N ALA A 288 -13.11 -10.31 -8.69
CA ALA A 288 -13.27 -8.86 -8.66
C ALA A 288 -12.36 -8.18 -9.69
N TRP A 289 -11.10 -8.58 -9.75
CA TRP A 289 -10.14 -8.04 -10.71
C TRP A 289 -10.53 -8.36 -12.17
N ILE A 290 -10.97 -9.58 -12.46
CA ILE A 290 -11.48 -9.96 -13.78
C ILE A 290 -12.70 -9.11 -14.16
N ILE A 291 -13.64 -8.90 -13.24
CA ILE A 291 -14.83 -8.07 -13.45
C ILE A 291 -14.42 -6.62 -13.74
N PHE A 292 -13.44 -6.08 -13.03
CA PHE A 292 -12.92 -4.75 -13.28
C PHE A 292 -12.34 -4.61 -14.69
N LEU A 293 -11.42 -5.49 -15.08
CA LEU A 293 -10.82 -5.48 -16.41
C LEU A 293 -11.87 -5.63 -17.50
N PHE A 294 -12.81 -6.55 -17.33
CA PHE A 294 -13.90 -6.74 -18.27
C PHE A 294 -14.75 -5.48 -18.44
N ASN A 295 -15.14 -4.83 -17.33
CA ASN A 295 -15.92 -3.59 -17.36
C ASN A 295 -15.16 -2.45 -18.06
N ILE A 296 -13.86 -2.31 -17.81
CA ILE A 296 -13.00 -1.31 -18.47
C ILE A 296 -12.90 -1.57 -19.98
N ILE A 297 -12.60 -2.82 -20.36
CA ILE A 297 -12.48 -3.21 -21.78
C ILE A 297 -13.81 -2.99 -22.53
N MET A 298 -14.93 -3.36 -21.93
CA MET A 298 -16.25 -3.17 -22.53
C MET A 298 -16.63 -1.69 -22.62
N SER A 299 -16.08 -0.83 -21.79
CA SER A 299 -16.36 0.61 -21.81
C SER A 299 -15.69 1.35 -22.96
N ILE A 300 -14.44 1.03 -23.29
CA ILE A 300 -13.62 1.76 -24.27
C ILE A 300 -13.03 0.87 -25.37
N GLY A 301 -13.22 -0.43 -25.28
CA GLY A 301 -12.59 -1.42 -26.15
C GLY A 301 -11.09 -1.58 -25.89
N LEU A 302 -10.52 -2.65 -26.40
CA LEU A 302 -9.09 -2.93 -26.22
C LEU A 302 -8.21 -1.86 -26.88
N LYS A 303 -8.60 -1.36 -28.06
CA LYS A 303 -7.89 -0.26 -28.76
C LYS A 303 -7.91 1.04 -27.95
N GLY A 304 -9.03 1.37 -27.29
CA GLY A 304 -9.15 2.52 -26.41
C GLY A 304 -8.24 2.38 -25.18
N LEU A 305 -8.20 1.19 -24.58
CA LEU A 305 -7.34 0.89 -23.44
C LEU A 305 -5.84 1.06 -23.80
N ILE A 306 -5.41 0.49 -24.91
CA ILE A 306 -4.05 0.65 -25.41
C ILE A 306 -3.76 2.12 -25.75
N GLY A 307 -4.73 2.81 -26.35
CA GLY A 307 -4.62 4.22 -26.72
C GLY A 307 -4.40 5.19 -25.56
N ILE A 308 -4.81 4.84 -24.32
CA ILE A 308 -4.51 5.65 -23.14
C ILE A 308 -2.99 5.76 -22.90
N PHE A 309 -2.24 4.71 -23.19
CA PHE A 309 -0.79 4.62 -22.96
C PHE A 309 0.06 5.04 -24.16
N LEU A 310 -0.56 5.26 -25.32
CA LEU A 310 0.17 5.68 -26.52
C LEU A 310 0.08 7.20 -26.67
N PRO A 311 1.21 7.87 -27.05
CA PRO A 311 1.18 9.28 -27.34
C PRO A 311 0.24 9.54 -28.52
N SER A 312 -0.75 10.42 -28.32
CA SER A 312 -1.66 10.85 -29.38
C SER A 312 -0.87 11.62 -30.42
N LYS A 313 -0.88 11.16 -31.66
CA LYS A 313 -0.24 11.85 -32.80
C LYS A 313 -0.89 13.20 -33.16
N ASN A 314 -2.05 13.56 -32.56
CA ASN A 314 -2.86 14.72 -32.96
C ASN A 314 -3.50 15.46 -31.78
N LYS A 315 -2.88 15.52 -30.61
CA LYS A 315 -3.28 16.48 -29.59
C LYS A 315 -2.24 17.59 -29.49
N GLU A 316 -2.38 18.61 -30.31
CA GLU A 316 -1.96 19.95 -29.88
C GLU A 316 -2.57 20.17 -28.50
N SER A 317 -1.73 20.52 -27.56
CA SER A 317 -2.06 20.64 -26.15
C SER A 317 -3.26 21.57 -25.94
N SER A 318 -4.39 21.00 -25.64
CA SER A 318 -5.52 21.74 -25.04
C SER A 318 -5.38 21.87 -23.53
N TYR A 319 -4.18 21.72 -23.00
CA TYR A 319 -3.87 22.11 -21.63
C TYR A 319 -3.46 23.58 -21.64
N GLY A 320 -4.47 24.45 -21.77
CA GLY A 320 -4.34 25.83 -21.34
C GLY A 320 -4.16 25.80 -19.81
N ILE A 321 -2.93 26.03 -19.39
CA ILE A 321 -2.59 26.31 -17.99
C ILE A 321 -3.04 27.76 -17.69
#